data_834eb8b8dbbf3b37fa51a8dfe9cf99cf
#
_entry.id   834eb8b8dbbf3b37fa51a8dfe9cf99cf
#
_cell.length_a   1.000
_cell.length_b   1.000
_cell.length_c   1.000
_cell.angle_alpha   90.00
_cell.angle_beta   90.00
_cell.angle_gamma   90.00
#
_symmetry.space_group_name_H-M   'P 1'
#
loop_
_entity.id
_entity.type
_entity.pdbx_description
1 polymer ?
#
loop_
_entity_poly.entity_id
_entity_poly.type
_entity_poly.pdbx_seq_one_letter_code
_entity_poly.pdbx_strand_id
1 'polypeptide(L)'
;YKRQEVGVIDILVNNAGIIKRIPMCDMTADEFRQVVDVDLNAPFIVSKAVIPSMIKKGHGKIINICSMMSELGRETVSAYAAAKGGLKMLTRNICSEYGEYNIQCNGIGPGYIATPQTAPLREKQPDGSRHPFDQFIISKTPAARWGNPEDLQGPAAFLALSLIHI
;
A
#
# COMPACT_ATOMS: atom_id res chain seq x y z
N TYR A 1 22.40 4.41 -5.98
CA TYR A 1 23.72 3.93 -5.54
C TYR A 1 23.69 2.42 -5.20
N LYS A 2 22.79 1.95 -4.34
CA LYS A 2 22.75 0.53 -3.93
C LYS A 2 22.41 -0.47 -5.05
N ARG A 3 21.72 -0.04 -6.10
CA ARG A 3 21.36 -0.93 -7.23
C ARG A 3 22.58 -1.44 -7.99
N GLN A 4 23.64 -0.65 -8.08
CA GLN A 4 24.90 -1.05 -8.73
C GLN A 4 25.65 -2.11 -7.92
N GLU A 5 25.46 -2.13 -6.60
CA GLU A 5 26.13 -3.07 -5.68
C GLU A 5 25.39 -4.41 -5.56
N VAL A 6 24.05 -4.41 -5.68
CA VAL A 6 23.23 -5.63 -5.45
C VAL A 6 22.69 -6.27 -6.75
N GLY A 7 22.90 -5.64 -7.91
CA GLY A 7 22.49 -6.19 -9.20
C GLY A 7 21.05 -5.87 -9.60
N VAL A 8 20.43 -6.76 -10.40
CA VAL A 8 19.08 -6.58 -10.93
C VAL A 8 18.03 -6.95 -9.86
N ILE A 9 17.05 -6.09 -9.70
CA ILE A 9 15.93 -6.32 -8.78
C ILE A 9 14.90 -7.24 -9.47
N ASP A 10 14.58 -8.36 -8.84
CA ASP A 10 13.56 -9.31 -9.29
C ASP A 10 12.18 -8.96 -8.78
N ILE A 11 12.10 -8.51 -7.53
CA ILE A 11 10.87 -8.22 -6.83
C ILE A 11 10.98 -6.81 -6.22
N LEU A 12 10.06 -5.93 -6.60
CA LEU A 12 9.87 -4.62 -5.99
C LEU A 12 8.63 -4.63 -5.11
N VAL A 13 8.77 -4.23 -3.86
CA VAL A 13 7.63 -4.01 -2.96
C VAL A 13 7.56 -2.52 -2.60
N ASN A 14 6.58 -1.83 -3.14
CA ASN A 14 6.26 -0.44 -2.79
C ASN A 14 5.40 -0.43 -1.53
N ASN A 15 6.07 -0.46 -0.37
CA ASN A 15 5.43 -0.54 0.95
C ASN A 15 5.39 0.80 1.70
N ALA A 16 6.30 1.71 1.41
CA ALA A 16 6.33 3.02 2.07
C ALA A 16 4.99 3.75 1.91
N GLY A 17 4.52 4.35 2.98
CA GLY A 17 3.27 5.09 2.97
C GLY A 17 3.08 5.89 4.25
N ILE A 18 2.38 7.01 4.13
CA ILE A 18 2.01 7.88 5.23
C ILE A 18 0.53 8.21 5.17
N ILE A 19 -0.03 8.58 6.29
CA ILE A 19 -1.41 9.05 6.38
C ILE A 19 -1.48 10.31 7.25
N LYS A 20 -2.18 11.32 6.76
CA LYS A 20 -2.59 12.49 7.56
C LYS A 20 -4.10 12.45 7.72
N ARG A 21 -4.54 12.56 8.99
CA ARG A 21 -5.96 12.55 9.35
C ARG A 21 -6.40 13.98 9.64
N ILE A 22 -6.75 14.71 8.58
CA ILE A 22 -7.11 16.13 8.63
C ILE A 22 -8.40 16.31 7.83
N PRO A 23 -9.43 17.01 8.38
CA PRO A 23 -10.61 17.37 7.60
C PRO A 23 -10.20 18.10 6.31
N MET A 24 -10.91 17.84 5.21
CA MET A 24 -10.53 18.36 3.89
C MET A 24 -10.41 19.89 3.86
N CYS A 25 -11.30 20.58 4.58
CA CYS A 25 -11.29 22.04 4.64
C CYS A 25 -10.09 22.62 5.41
N ASP A 26 -9.49 21.83 6.30
CA ASP A 26 -8.37 22.24 7.15
C ASP A 26 -7.01 21.77 6.59
N MET A 27 -7.04 20.84 5.65
CA MET A 27 -5.83 20.27 5.04
C MET A 27 -5.18 21.29 4.08
N THR A 28 -3.93 21.59 4.31
CA THR A 28 -3.16 22.43 3.39
C THR A 28 -2.79 21.69 2.10
N ALA A 29 -2.56 22.43 1.02
CA ALA A 29 -2.10 21.84 -0.24
C ALA A 29 -0.76 21.11 -0.09
N ASP A 30 0.13 21.57 0.78
CA ASP A 30 1.42 20.92 1.02
C ASP A 30 1.28 19.61 1.78
N GLU A 31 0.37 19.52 2.74
CA GLU A 31 0.05 18.28 3.43
C GLU A 31 -0.56 17.24 2.49
N PHE A 32 -1.43 17.68 1.58
CA PHE A 32 -1.98 16.83 0.53
C PHE A 32 -0.87 16.31 -0.38
N ARG A 33 -0.01 17.21 -0.90
CA ARG A 33 1.13 16.85 -1.77
C ARG A 33 2.06 15.87 -1.10
N GLN A 34 2.41 16.09 0.16
CA GLN A 34 3.31 15.20 0.91
C GLN A 34 2.80 13.75 0.93
N VAL A 35 1.49 13.54 1.13
CA VAL A 35 0.90 12.20 1.11
C VAL A 35 0.94 11.62 -0.30
N VAL A 36 0.58 12.40 -1.32
CA VAL A 36 0.61 11.95 -2.72
C VAL A 36 2.05 11.63 -3.15
N ASP A 37 3.03 12.42 -2.74
CA ASP A 37 4.43 12.18 -3.09
C ASP A 37 4.94 10.85 -2.55
N VAL A 38 4.61 10.52 -1.31
CA VAL A 38 5.06 9.25 -0.69
C VAL A 38 4.24 8.06 -1.18
N ASP A 39 2.92 8.19 -1.26
CA ASP A 39 2.02 7.05 -1.45
C ASP A 39 1.70 6.74 -2.92
N LEU A 40 2.02 7.67 -3.85
CA LEU A 40 1.77 7.52 -5.27
C LEU A 40 2.99 7.85 -6.15
N ASN A 41 3.57 9.05 -6.00
CA ASN A 41 4.67 9.48 -6.86
C ASN A 41 5.93 8.65 -6.64
N ALA A 42 6.28 8.33 -5.39
CA ALA A 42 7.43 7.49 -5.08
C ALA A 42 7.29 6.06 -5.65
N PRO A 43 6.17 5.33 -5.48
CA PRO A 43 5.91 4.07 -6.19
C PRO A 43 6.08 4.15 -7.70
N PHE A 44 5.59 5.21 -8.34
CA PHE A 44 5.81 5.44 -9.78
C PHE A 44 7.28 5.59 -10.11
N ILE A 45 8.01 6.46 -9.40
CA ILE A 45 9.42 6.74 -9.65
C ILE A 45 10.27 5.47 -9.50
N VAL A 46 10.03 4.70 -8.43
CA VAL A 46 10.80 3.47 -8.16
C VAL A 46 10.46 2.39 -9.18
N SER A 47 9.18 2.20 -9.51
CA SER A 47 8.76 1.24 -10.55
C SER A 47 9.39 1.58 -11.90
N LYS A 48 9.31 2.85 -12.33
CA LYS A 48 9.95 3.35 -13.56
C LYS A 48 11.46 3.05 -13.58
N ALA A 49 12.13 3.13 -12.43
CA ALA A 49 13.57 2.89 -12.36
C ALA A 49 13.96 1.40 -12.49
N VAL A 50 13.09 0.45 -12.10
CA VAL A 50 13.41 -1.00 -12.16
C VAL A 50 12.90 -1.69 -13.42
N ILE A 51 11.79 -1.24 -13.99
CA ILE A 51 11.14 -1.84 -15.16
C ILE A 51 12.11 -2.09 -16.33
N PRO A 52 12.98 -1.13 -16.75
CA PRO A 52 13.88 -1.38 -17.87
C PRO A 52 14.82 -2.58 -17.67
N SER A 53 15.23 -2.83 -16.44
CA SER A 53 16.06 -3.99 -16.13
C SER A 53 15.27 -5.30 -16.07
N MET A 54 14.01 -5.24 -15.62
CA MET A 54 13.09 -6.37 -15.64
C MET A 54 12.76 -6.78 -17.09
N ILE A 55 12.49 -5.80 -17.98
CA ILE A 55 12.27 -6.04 -19.41
C ILE A 55 13.49 -6.77 -20.01
N LYS A 56 14.70 -6.23 -19.78
CA LYS A 56 15.94 -6.84 -20.28
C LYS A 56 16.15 -8.27 -19.77
N LYS A 57 15.69 -8.56 -18.55
CA LYS A 57 15.79 -9.88 -17.92
C LYS A 57 14.68 -10.84 -18.39
N GLY A 58 13.58 -10.33 -18.91
CA GLY A 58 12.40 -11.10 -19.34
C GLY A 58 11.49 -11.55 -18.19
N HIS A 59 11.64 -10.98 -17.00
CA HIS A 59 10.72 -11.20 -15.86
C HIS A 59 10.89 -10.15 -14.78
N GLY A 60 9.85 -9.94 -13.98
CA GLY A 60 9.85 -9.09 -12.79
C GLY A 60 8.52 -9.14 -12.03
N LYS A 61 8.57 -8.78 -10.76
CA LYS A 61 7.41 -8.68 -9.89
C LYS A 61 7.38 -7.32 -9.23
N ILE A 62 6.22 -6.67 -9.28
CA ILE A 62 5.96 -5.41 -8.58
C ILE A 62 4.75 -5.62 -7.68
N ILE A 63 4.90 -5.35 -6.40
CA ILE A 63 3.83 -5.45 -5.39
C ILE A 63 3.63 -4.07 -4.80
N ASN A 64 2.46 -3.50 -5.01
CA ASN A 64 2.07 -2.21 -4.46
C ASN A 64 1.18 -2.42 -3.23
N ILE A 65 1.55 -1.84 -2.09
CA ILE A 65 0.69 -1.85 -0.90
C ILE A 65 -0.36 -0.74 -1.05
N CYS A 66 -1.50 -1.14 -1.58
CA CYS A 66 -2.71 -0.34 -1.71
C CYS A 66 -3.43 -0.18 -0.35
N SER A 67 -4.73 -0.03 -0.36
CA SER A 67 -5.57 0.05 0.85
C SER A 67 -7.01 -0.25 0.48
N MET A 68 -7.84 -0.58 1.46
CA MET A 68 -9.29 -0.51 1.29
C MET A 68 -9.74 0.91 0.91
N MET A 69 -8.98 1.95 1.28
CA MET A 69 -9.22 3.33 0.83
C MET A 69 -8.92 3.55 -0.67
N SER A 70 -8.43 2.56 -1.38
CA SER A 70 -8.38 2.57 -2.85
C SER A 70 -9.75 2.38 -3.50
N GLU A 71 -10.74 1.92 -2.73
CA GLU A 71 -12.13 1.65 -3.15
C GLU A 71 -13.14 2.47 -2.36
N LEU A 72 -12.83 2.74 -1.09
CA LEU A 72 -13.76 3.33 -0.13
C LEU A 72 -13.36 4.76 0.20
N GLY A 73 -14.35 5.59 0.51
CA GLY A 73 -14.15 6.91 1.11
C GLY A 73 -14.32 6.88 2.62
N ARG A 74 -13.58 7.72 3.32
CA ARG A 74 -13.75 8.01 4.73
C ARG A 74 -13.37 9.46 5.00
N GLU A 75 -14.00 10.07 5.99
CA GLU A 75 -13.64 11.41 6.47
C GLU A 75 -12.17 11.50 6.92
N THR A 76 -11.61 12.67 6.83
CA THR A 76 -10.25 13.05 7.28
C THR A 76 -9.07 12.41 6.54
N VAL A 77 -9.29 11.57 5.54
CA VAL A 77 -8.20 10.86 4.82
C VAL A 77 -8.20 11.12 3.32
N SER A 78 -8.66 12.28 2.87
CA SER A 78 -8.82 12.61 1.45
C SER A 78 -7.54 12.42 0.64
N ALA A 79 -6.40 12.93 1.11
CA ALA A 79 -5.11 12.79 0.43
C ALA A 79 -4.68 11.31 0.32
N TYR A 80 -4.85 10.55 1.40
CA TYR A 80 -4.51 9.14 1.45
C TYR A 80 -5.40 8.31 0.50
N ALA A 81 -6.71 8.54 0.53
CA ALA A 81 -7.65 7.85 -0.37
C ALA A 81 -7.35 8.17 -1.84
N ALA A 82 -7.09 9.44 -2.18
CA ALA A 82 -6.70 9.84 -3.53
C ALA A 82 -5.40 9.15 -3.98
N ALA A 83 -4.37 9.15 -3.13
CA ALA A 83 -3.10 8.51 -3.44
C ALA A 83 -3.23 6.99 -3.60
N LYS A 84 -3.95 6.31 -2.69
CA LYS A 84 -4.14 4.85 -2.77
C LYS A 84 -5.08 4.43 -3.91
N GLY A 85 -6.06 5.26 -4.26
CA GLY A 85 -6.86 5.10 -5.48
C GLY A 85 -6.00 5.21 -6.74
N GLY A 86 -5.15 6.24 -6.80
CA GLY A 86 -4.16 6.41 -7.87
C GLY A 86 -3.18 5.24 -7.95
N LEU A 87 -2.67 4.75 -6.82
CA LEU A 87 -1.75 3.61 -6.77
C LEU A 87 -2.40 2.31 -7.29
N LYS A 88 -3.69 2.09 -6.99
CA LYS A 88 -4.46 0.98 -7.56
C LYS A 88 -4.50 1.07 -9.10
N MET A 89 -4.79 2.26 -9.64
CA MET A 89 -4.83 2.45 -11.09
C MET A 89 -3.44 2.36 -11.72
N LEU A 90 -2.41 2.88 -11.06
CA LEU A 90 -1.01 2.72 -11.48
C LEU A 90 -0.62 1.23 -11.56
N THR A 91 -1.05 0.43 -10.58
CA THR A 91 -0.82 -1.04 -10.57
C THR A 91 -1.39 -1.70 -11.83
N ARG A 92 -2.64 -1.37 -12.18
CA ARG A 92 -3.30 -1.90 -13.38
C ARG A 92 -2.60 -1.44 -14.66
N ASN A 93 -2.18 -0.18 -14.70
CA ASN A 93 -1.51 0.39 -15.87
C ASN A 93 -0.15 -0.27 -16.11
N ILE A 94 0.66 -0.44 -15.07
CA ILE A 94 1.94 -1.17 -15.16
C ILE A 94 1.71 -2.60 -15.67
N CYS A 95 0.69 -3.29 -15.16
CA CYS A 95 0.34 -4.62 -15.64
C CYS A 95 -0.02 -4.62 -17.14
N SER A 96 -0.82 -3.65 -17.59
CA SER A 96 -1.23 -3.55 -19.00
C SER A 96 -0.09 -3.18 -19.93
N GLU A 97 0.84 -2.32 -19.49
CA GLU A 97 1.95 -1.86 -20.32
C GLU A 97 3.11 -2.87 -20.42
N TYR A 98 3.34 -3.65 -19.35
CA TYR A 98 4.55 -4.46 -19.23
C TYR A 98 4.28 -5.97 -19.04
N GLY A 99 3.03 -6.40 -19.10
CA GLY A 99 2.65 -7.81 -18.96
C GLY A 99 3.27 -8.70 -20.05
N GLU A 100 3.39 -8.20 -21.29
CA GLU A 100 4.02 -8.91 -22.40
C GLU A 100 5.51 -9.23 -22.16
N TYR A 101 6.18 -8.49 -21.28
CA TYR A 101 7.57 -8.72 -20.87
C TYR A 101 7.69 -9.67 -19.67
N ASN A 102 6.61 -10.38 -19.31
CA ASN A 102 6.56 -11.24 -18.14
C ASN A 102 6.81 -10.47 -16.83
N ILE A 103 6.30 -9.22 -16.76
CA ILE A 103 6.32 -8.40 -15.56
C ILE A 103 4.91 -8.38 -14.97
N GLN A 104 4.75 -8.96 -13.77
CA GLN A 104 3.48 -8.95 -13.05
C GLN A 104 3.49 -7.80 -12.04
N CYS A 105 2.46 -6.97 -12.09
CA CYS A 105 2.23 -5.90 -11.13
C CYS A 105 0.92 -6.14 -10.40
N ASN A 106 0.99 -6.31 -9.09
CA ASN A 106 -0.17 -6.62 -8.25
C ASN A 106 -0.27 -5.67 -7.07
N GLY A 107 -1.50 -5.49 -6.57
CA GLY A 107 -1.80 -4.69 -5.40
C GLY A 107 -2.31 -5.54 -4.24
N ILE A 108 -1.79 -5.31 -3.04
CA ILE A 108 -2.38 -5.81 -1.80
C ILE A 108 -3.16 -4.65 -1.18
N GLY A 109 -4.44 -4.84 -0.90
CA GLY A 109 -5.32 -3.86 -0.29
C GLY A 109 -5.65 -4.21 1.16
N PRO A 110 -4.77 -3.95 2.14
CA PRO A 110 -5.05 -4.27 3.52
C PRO A 110 -6.24 -3.49 4.07
N GLY A 111 -6.98 -4.12 4.98
CA GLY A 111 -7.92 -3.45 5.86
C GLY A 111 -7.20 -2.80 7.04
N TYR A 112 -7.75 -2.95 8.23
CA TYR A 112 -7.16 -2.41 9.46
C TYR A 112 -6.14 -3.37 10.06
N ILE A 113 -4.87 -2.99 9.95
CA ILE A 113 -3.73 -3.76 10.45
C ILE A 113 -3.15 -3.10 11.70
N ALA A 114 -2.83 -3.90 12.70
CA ALA A 114 -2.21 -3.48 13.95
C ALA A 114 -0.73 -3.15 13.73
N THR A 115 -0.44 -1.89 13.45
CA THR A 115 0.89 -1.34 13.22
C THR A 115 1.18 -0.17 14.17
N PRO A 116 2.41 0.32 14.28
CA PRO A 116 2.70 1.56 15.00
C PRO A 116 1.86 2.75 14.52
N GLN A 117 1.59 2.87 13.20
CA GLN A 117 0.78 3.93 12.62
C GLN A 117 -0.68 3.91 13.11
N THR A 118 -1.20 2.75 13.48
CA THR A 118 -2.57 2.57 14.00
C THR A 118 -2.63 2.42 15.51
N ALA A 119 -1.48 2.42 16.21
CA ALA A 119 -1.43 2.27 17.66
C ALA A 119 -2.33 3.30 18.41
N PRO A 120 -2.30 4.60 18.08
CA PRO A 120 -3.15 5.59 18.78
C PRO A 120 -4.66 5.29 18.69
N LEU A 121 -5.09 4.56 17.66
CA LEU A 121 -6.50 4.19 17.48
C LEU A 121 -6.92 2.95 18.30
N ARG A 122 -5.97 2.31 18.97
CA ARG A 122 -6.12 1.07 19.74
C ARG A 122 -5.72 1.23 21.21
N GLU A 123 -5.23 2.39 21.59
CA GLU A 123 -4.89 2.71 22.98
C GLU A 123 -6.14 2.66 23.87
N LYS A 124 -5.98 2.07 25.04
CA LYS A 124 -7.05 2.07 26.02
C LYS A 124 -7.30 3.47 26.54
N GLN A 125 -8.56 3.77 26.82
CA GLN A 125 -8.96 5.01 27.49
C GLN A 125 -8.49 5.02 28.96
N PRO A 126 -8.42 6.18 29.61
CA PRO A 126 -8.00 6.26 31.02
C PRO A 126 -8.83 5.39 31.98
N ASP A 127 -10.08 5.12 31.66
CA ASP A 127 -10.99 4.24 32.41
C ASP A 127 -10.77 2.73 32.11
N GLY A 128 -9.79 2.40 31.30
CA GLY A 128 -9.48 1.02 30.87
C GLY A 128 -10.35 0.49 29.73
N SER A 129 -11.33 1.26 29.26
CA SER A 129 -12.16 0.88 28.12
C SER A 129 -11.38 0.92 26.80
N ARG A 130 -11.91 0.25 25.77
CA ARG A 130 -11.37 0.32 24.43
C ARG A 130 -11.60 1.68 23.80
N HIS A 131 -10.65 2.14 22.98
CA HIS A 131 -10.86 3.32 22.16
C HIS A 131 -12.12 3.14 21.29
N PRO A 132 -12.99 4.16 21.14
CA PRO A 132 -14.24 4.04 20.36
C PRO A 132 -14.02 3.54 18.93
N PHE A 133 -12.94 3.96 18.29
CA PHE A 133 -12.58 3.50 16.96
C PHE A 133 -12.15 2.02 16.94
N ASP A 134 -11.46 1.54 17.97
CA ASP A 134 -11.13 0.11 18.13
C ASP A 134 -12.40 -0.74 18.24
N GLN A 135 -13.36 -0.31 19.08
CA GLN A 135 -14.66 -0.97 19.20
C GLN A 135 -15.40 -1.01 17.87
N PHE A 136 -15.42 0.13 17.15
CA PHE A 136 -16.06 0.22 15.83
C PHE A 136 -15.44 -0.78 14.84
N ILE A 137 -14.10 -0.84 14.73
CA ILE A 137 -13.43 -1.75 13.80
C ILE A 137 -13.71 -3.21 14.15
N ILE A 138 -13.59 -3.58 15.41
CA ILE A 138 -13.86 -4.95 15.86
C ILE A 138 -15.32 -5.36 15.58
N SER A 139 -16.27 -4.46 15.83
CA SER A 139 -17.69 -4.74 15.58
C SER A 139 -18.04 -4.91 14.09
N LYS A 140 -17.27 -4.30 13.18
CA LYS A 140 -17.48 -4.38 11.73
C LYS A 140 -16.64 -5.44 11.04
N THR A 141 -15.65 -6.00 11.73
CA THR A 141 -14.76 -7.03 11.19
C THR A 141 -15.30 -8.41 11.59
N PRO A 142 -15.67 -9.28 10.65
CA PRO A 142 -16.21 -10.61 11.00
C PRO A 142 -15.29 -11.45 11.88
N ALA A 143 -13.97 -11.31 11.74
CA ALA A 143 -12.98 -11.96 12.58
C ALA A 143 -12.87 -11.36 13.99
N ALA A 144 -13.63 -10.31 14.32
CA ALA A 144 -13.64 -9.60 15.60
C ALA A 144 -12.24 -9.19 16.12
N ARG A 145 -11.32 -8.88 15.20
CA ARG A 145 -9.97 -8.43 15.50
C ARG A 145 -9.40 -7.52 14.42
N TRP A 146 -8.37 -6.79 14.75
CA TRP A 146 -7.46 -6.20 13.77
C TRP A 146 -6.65 -7.28 13.07
N GLY A 147 -6.27 -7.03 11.82
CA GLY A 147 -5.26 -7.84 11.16
C GLY A 147 -3.88 -7.58 11.79
N ASN A 148 -2.99 -8.55 11.68
CA ASN A 148 -1.57 -8.39 12.01
C ASN A 148 -0.74 -8.29 10.72
N PRO A 149 0.46 -7.70 10.75
CA PRO A 149 1.35 -7.70 9.59
C PRO A 149 1.59 -9.12 9.03
N GLU A 150 1.64 -10.12 9.89
CA GLU A 150 1.83 -11.53 9.53
C GLU A 150 0.68 -12.09 8.66
N ASP A 151 -0.53 -11.56 8.79
CA ASP A 151 -1.67 -11.95 7.94
C ASP A 151 -1.43 -11.63 6.46
N LEU A 152 -0.47 -10.72 6.15
CA LEU A 152 -0.12 -10.33 4.79
C LEU A 152 1.05 -11.10 4.20
N GLN A 153 1.76 -11.93 4.99
CA GLN A 153 2.94 -12.67 4.53
C GLN A 153 2.59 -13.66 3.42
N GLY A 154 1.52 -14.44 3.61
CA GLY A 154 1.05 -15.40 2.62
C GLY A 154 0.73 -14.75 1.26
N PRO A 155 -0.15 -13.74 1.20
CA PRO A 155 -0.42 -12.99 -0.02
C PRO A 155 0.83 -12.37 -0.66
N ALA A 156 1.72 -11.77 0.13
CA ALA A 156 2.94 -11.17 -0.39
C ALA A 156 3.88 -12.23 -1.00
N ALA A 157 4.09 -13.35 -0.32
CA ALA A 157 4.89 -14.46 -0.83
C ALA A 157 4.27 -15.05 -2.11
N PHE A 158 2.95 -15.26 -2.14
CA PHE A 158 2.24 -15.77 -3.31
C PHE A 158 2.44 -14.87 -4.53
N LEU A 159 2.30 -13.55 -4.38
CA LEU A 159 2.48 -12.58 -5.46
C LEU A 159 3.95 -12.43 -5.89
N ALA A 160 4.90 -12.70 -5.00
CA ALA A 160 6.33 -12.66 -5.28
C ALA A 160 6.83 -13.90 -6.04
N LEU A 161 6.17 -15.05 -5.87
CA LEU A 161 6.57 -16.30 -6.49
C LEU A 161 6.18 -16.37 -7.98
N SER A 162 6.93 -17.18 -8.74
CA SER A 162 6.68 -17.42 -10.18
C SER A 162 5.54 -18.44 -10.43
N LEU A 163 4.80 -18.84 -9.40
CA LEU A 163 3.71 -19.80 -9.50
C LEU A 163 2.43 -19.23 -10.14
N ILE A 164 2.40 -17.92 -10.40
CA ILE A 164 1.28 -17.26 -11.06
C ILE A 164 1.65 -17.08 -12.54
N HIS A 165 1.67 -18.18 -13.26
CA HIS A 165 1.65 -18.16 -14.71
C HIS A 165 0.24 -18.53 -15.16
N ILE A 166 -0.58 -17.53 -15.29
CA ILE A 166 -1.85 -17.65 -16.01
C ILE A 166 -1.79 -16.72 -17.19
#